data_e2d1ec2f274ed20dcd2e96decc15105c
#
_entry.id   e2d1ec2f274ed20dcd2e96decc15105c
#
_cell.length_a   1.000
_cell.length_b   1.000
_cell.length_c   1.000
_cell.angle_alpha   90.00
_cell.angle_beta   90.00
_cell.angle_gamma   90.00
#
_symmetry.space_group_name_H-M   'P 1'
#
loop_
_entity.id
_entity.type
_entity.pdbx_description
1 polymer ?
#
loop_
_entity_poly.entity_id
_entity_poly.type
_entity_poly.pdbx_seq_one_letter_code
_entity_poly.pdbx_strand_id
1 'polypeptide(L)'
;MFKRSLCIILSLSILCFTGCSSVENLTFEELMEEVNAKHQEVEAVDVNVSDYIGDLVDDEQRNQYYLNNTQEKYDPEKVLTQQQAIEDVIYLFDAFHDCYGPYEYFGGTKVFDAAEEKIKEELQKKESIKSADFEQLLLQQLRFVKDGHFKINMKCPNPTKVPFFFRETAFRKTKNGYQNTDGKQVKSVEGYENLDEIMKRSLSKEGELVYYPVLLKDCDFWDALETPQTCDETLTIHYTNGETEELEAEPYQIYTETSIENPEKNKIVRVWEDGEIPVFQFNMFDKKHRDSILTGARKLREAPVSILDLRSNTGGDSEIPREWMEQYTKKFVLGHKTVIATKNGRNTKMSDTEEIWAENDKLLIILAGKYSASAAEWLLDLAYNVENVLIVGENTLGGTIGGSSKISLPNSACQVDIGSGHLSLFPEEEGYMEELRGLYPDIWVPAGEAEDLVPRFLEHYGVRKAKIIKISWISKFLKIHLI
;
A
#
# COMPACT_ATOMS: atom_id res chain seq x y z
N MET A 1 10.30 51.29 -6.85
CA MET A 1 9.21 52.22 -6.58
C MET A 1 7.88 51.48 -6.58
N PHE A 2 7.25 51.52 -5.41
CA PHE A 2 5.88 51.10 -5.09
C PHE A 2 5.34 49.76 -5.58
N LYS A 3 5.51 48.73 -4.75
CA LYS A 3 4.63 47.55 -4.68
C LYS A 3 3.33 47.95 -3.95
N ARG A 4 2.20 47.75 -4.59
CA ARG A 4 0.89 47.88 -3.92
C ARG A 4 0.48 46.47 -3.44
N SER A 5 0.51 46.27 -2.12
CA SER A 5 -0.15 45.17 -1.44
C SER A 5 -1.67 45.42 -1.46
N LEU A 6 -2.41 44.46 -1.96
CA LEU A 6 -3.86 44.45 -1.87
C LEU A 6 -4.24 43.52 -0.71
N CYS A 7 -4.57 44.09 0.45
CA CYS A 7 -5.18 43.37 1.55
C CYS A 7 -6.66 43.15 1.23
N ILE A 8 -7.06 41.91 1.06
CA ILE A 8 -8.48 41.52 1.03
C ILE A 8 -8.88 41.24 2.48
N ILE A 9 -9.71 42.12 3.03
CA ILE A 9 -10.36 41.93 4.33
C ILE A 9 -11.56 41.04 4.11
N LEU A 10 -11.45 39.77 4.55
CA LEU A 10 -12.60 38.88 4.66
C LEU A 10 -13.37 39.25 5.94
N SER A 11 -14.56 39.78 5.79
CA SER A 11 -15.47 40.05 6.90
C SER A 11 -16.08 38.75 7.42
N LEU A 12 -15.59 38.29 8.60
CA LEU A 12 -16.21 37.21 9.37
C LEU A 12 -17.57 37.67 9.89
N SER A 13 -18.64 37.12 9.33
CA SER A 13 -19.98 37.20 9.90
C SER A 13 -20.11 36.12 10.95
N ILE A 14 -19.89 36.46 12.22
CA ILE A 14 -20.17 35.54 13.34
C ILE A 14 -21.68 35.42 13.48
N LEU A 15 -22.26 34.34 12.97
CA LEU A 15 -23.60 33.88 13.34
C LEU A 15 -23.47 32.95 14.53
N CYS A 16 -23.81 33.43 15.72
CA CYS A 16 -24.02 32.64 16.90
C CYS A 16 -25.22 31.71 16.68
N PHE A 17 -24.98 30.45 16.38
CA PHE A 17 -25.98 29.40 16.49
C PHE A 17 -25.78 28.65 17.81
N THR A 18 -26.80 28.71 18.63
CA THR A 18 -26.97 27.95 19.86
C THR A 18 -27.13 26.46 19.56
N GLY A 19 -26.25 25.65 20.16
CA GLY A 19 -26.43 24.27 20.58
C GLY A 19 -27.31 23.32 19.76
N CYS A 20 -26.77 22.82 18.66
CA CYS A 20 -26.93 21.46 18.18
C CYS A 20 -25.55 21.02 17.69
N SER A 21 -25.05 19.88 18.17
CA SER A 21 -23.89 19.23 17.61
C SER A 21 -24.27 18.76 16.20
N SER A 22 -24.01 19.61 15.18
CA SER A 22 -24.28 19.21 13.80
C SER A 22 -23.29 18.12 13.44
N VAL A 23 -23.79 16.94 13.13
CA VAL A 23 -23.04 15.87 12.44
C VAL A 23 -22.52 16.47 11.15
N GLU A 24 -21.25 16.29 10.85
CA GLU A 24 -20.69 16.67 9.57
C GLU A 24 -21.21 15.69 8.51
N ASN A 25 -22.32 16.03 7.85
CA ASN A 25 -22.78 15.31 6.67
C ASN A 25 -22.04 15.90 5.47
N LEU A 26 -20.85 15.36 5.17
CA LEU A 26 -20.07 15.74 3.99
C LEU A 26 -20.87 15.43 2.72
N THR A 27 -20.95 16.38 1.81
CA THR A 27 -21.32 16.08 0.42
C THR A 27 -20.20 15.32 -0.28
N PHE A 28 -20.48 14.73 -1.43
CA PHE A 28 -19.43 14.04 -2.20
C PHE A 28 -18.35 15.02 -2.66
N GLU A 29 -18.72 16.22 -3.04
CA GLU A 29 -17.79 17.27 -3.44
C GLU A 29 -16.85 17.65 -2.28
N GLU A 30 -17.38 17.89 -1.08
CA GLU A 30 -16.58 18.20 0.12
C GLU A 30 -15.63 17.03 0.48
N LEU A 31 -16.10 15.78 0.38
CA LEU A 31 -15.23 14.61 0.57
C LEU A 31 -14.06 14.63 -0.41
N MET A 32 -14.31 14.88 -1.70
CA MET A 32 -13.25 14.88 -2.71
C MET A 32 -12.30 16.07 -2.55
N GLU A 33 -12.78 17.22 -2.06
CA GLU A 33 -11.93 18.36 -1.70
C GLU A 33 -10.99 17.99 -0.55
N GLU A 34 -11.50 17.33 0.52
CA GLU A 34 -10.67 16.86 1.62
C GLU A 34 -9.65 15.79 1.19
N VAL A 35 -10.05 14.84 0.34
CA VAL A 35 -9.15 13.79 -0.18
C VAL A 35 -8.05 14.42 -1.04
N ASN A 36 -8.41 15.29 -1.98
CA ASN A 36 -7.44 15.99 -2.81
C ASN A 36 -6.47 16.84 -1.99
N ALA A 37 -6.96 17.54 -0.96
CA ALA A 37 -6.12 18.35 -0.07
C ALA A 37 -5.14 17.47 0.71
N LYS A 38 -5.62 16.36 1.30
CA LYS A 38 -4.77 15.38 2.01
C LYS A 38 -3.68 14.80 1.09
N HIS A 39 -4.04 14.47 -0.15
CA HIS A 39 -3.08 13.93 -1.12
C HIS A 39 -1.99 14.95 -1.47
N GLN A 40 -2.32 16.24 -1.55
CA GLN A 40 -1.37 17.32 -1.83
C GLN A 40 -0.47 17.69 -0.64
N GLU A 41 -0.80 17.28 0.58
CA GLU A 41 0.02 17.51 1.77
C GLU A 41 1.23 16.58 1.83
N VAL A 42 1.21 15.45 1.10
CA VAL A 42 2.33 14.51 1.06
C VAL A 42 3.50 15.12 0.29
N GLU A 43 4.64 15.28 0.94
CA GLU A 43 5.83 15.83 0.32
C GLU A 43 6.78 14.71 -0.15
N ALA A 44 7.40 14.89 -1.31
CA ALA A 44 8.41 13.95 -1.79
C ALA A 44 9.63 13.89 -0.86
N VAL A 45 10.21 12.70 -0.71
CA VAL A 45 11.38 12.50 0.16
C VAL A 45 12.58 13.28 -0.36
N ASP A 46 13.11 14.18 0.47
CA ASP A 46 14.40 14.85 0.21
C ASP A 46 15.50 14.19 1.06
N VAL A 47 16.31 13.36 0.41
CA VAL A 47 17.40 12.63 1.05
C VAL A 47 18.73 12.93 0.39
N ASN A 48 19.78 12.91 1.20
CA ASN A 48 21.14 12.92 0.67
C ASN A 48 21.48 11.52 0.14
N VAL A 49 21.42 11.36 -1.17
CA VAL A 49 21.64 10.07 -1.86
C VAL A 49 22.97 9.42 -1.46
N SER A 50 24.03 10.23 -1.18
CA SER A 50 25.34 9.70 -0.81
C SER A 50 25.35 8.88 0.48
N ASP A 51 24.37 9.07 1.36
CA ASP A 51 24.29 8.35 2.63
C ASP A 51 23.87 6.87 2.45
N TYR A 52 23.36 6.53 1.28
CA TYR A 52 22.86 5.18 0.93
C TYR A 52 23.68 4.46 -0.14
N ILE A 53 24.72 5.12 -0.66
CA ILE A 53 25.62 4.52 -1.66
C ILE A 53 26.82 3.95 -0.92
N GLY A 54 26.93 2.61 -0.95
CA GLY A 54 28.11 1.89 -0.50
C GLY A 54 29.10 1.63 -1.63
N ASP A 55 29.82 0.53 -1.52
CA ASP A 55 30.74 0.11 -2.56
C ASP A 55 30.01 -0.18 -3.88
N LEU A 56 30.55 0.35 -4.98
CA LEU A 56 30.03 0.11 -6.30
C LEU A 56 30.49 -1.25 -6.81
N VAL A 57 29.54 -2.06 -7.24
CA VAL A 57 29.78 -3.41 -7.75
C VAL A 57 29.35 -3.47 -9.21
N ASP A 58 30.19 -4.01 -10.08
CA ASP A 58 29.84 -4.11 -11.48
C ASP A 58 28.76 -5.17 -11.76
N ASP A 59 28.10 -5.04 -12.92
CA ASP A 59 26.98 -5.92 -13.27
C ASP A 59 27.43 -7.37 -13.47
N GLU A 60 28.66 -7.62 -13.91
CA GLU A 60 29.18 -8.98 -14.12
C GLU A 60 29.32 -9.70 -12.78
N GLN A 61 29.90 -9.04 -11.76
CA GLN A 61 30.04 -9.57 -10.41
C GLN A 61 28.67 -9.85 -9.80
N ARG A 62 27.71 -8.93 -9.89
CA ARG A 62 26.36 -9.12 -9.35
C ARG A 62 25.60 -10.23 -10.06
N ASN A 63 25.72 -10.33 -11.37
CA ASN A 63 25.02 -11.34 -12.16
C ASN A 63 25.47 -12.77 -11.81
N GLN A 64 26.68 -12.99 -11.27
CA GLN A 64 27.12 -14.30 -10.84
C GLN A 64 26.21 -14.91 -9.76
N TYR A 65 25.68 -14.09 -8.84
CA TYR A 65 24.74 -14.56 -7.79
C TYR A 65 23.40 -14.98 -8.40
N TYR A 66 22.88 -14.25 -9.34
CA TYR A 66 21.57 -14.51 -9.97
C TYR A 66 21.63 -15.69 -10.97
N LEU A 67 22.76 -15.89 -11.62
CA LEU A 67 22.97 -16.97 -12.61
C LEU A 67 23.24 -18.33 -11.93
N ASN A 68 23.77 -18.33 -10.71
CA ASN A 68 24.05 -19.54 -9.93
C ASN A 68 22.79 -20.16 -9.30
N ASN A 69 21.62 -19.92 -9.89
CA ASN A 69 20.42 -20.64 -9.50
C ASN A 69 20.63 -22.14 -9.70
N THR A 70 20.96 -22.85 -8.62
CA THR A 70 21.09 -24.29 -8.64
C THR A 70 19.77 -24.91 -9.10
N GLN A 71 19.82 -25.93 -9.95
CA GLN A 71 18.61 -26.68 -10.33
C GLN A 71 18.09 -27.55 -9.17
N GLU A 72 18.85 -27.61 -8.07
CA GLU A 72 18.47 -28.32 -6.86
C GLU A 72 17.31 -27.62 -6.18
N LYS A 73 16.28 -28.40 -5.85
CA LYS A 73 15.14 -27.88 -5.10
C LYS A 73 15.46 -27.91 -3.61
N TYR A 74 15.00 -26.90 -2.90
CA TYR A 74 15.05 -26.88 -1.44
C TYR A 74 14.36 -28.11 -0.86
N ASP A 75 15.09 -28.81 0.03
CA ASP A 75 14.57 -29.91 0.82
C ASP A 75 14.73 -29.59 2.32
N PRO A 76 13.64 -29.38 3.07
CA PRO A 76 13.71 -29.04 4.49
C PRO A 76 14.37 -30.12 5.36
N GLU A 77 14.34 -31.37 4.93
CA GLU A 77 14.92 -32.50 5.66
C GLU A 77 16.40 -32.76 5.29
N LYS A 78 16.96 -32.09 4.29
CA LYS A 78 18.39 -32.20 3.95
C LYS A 78 19.23 -31.80 5.12
N VAL A 79 20.23 -32.63 5.46
CA VAL A 79 21.18 -32.36 6.54
C VAL A 79 22.46 -31.76 5.95
N LEU A 80 22.78 -30.56 6.39
CA LEU A 80 24.02 -29.86 6.07
C LEU A 80 25.07 -30.15 7.12
N THR A 81 26.32 -30.39 6.70
CA THR A 81 27.44 -30.32 7.64
C THR A 81 27.63 -28.89 8.13
N GLN A 82 28.28 -28.72 9.27
CA GLN A 82 28.64 -27.38 9.77
C GLN A 82 29.33 -26.52 8.69
N GLN A 83 30.31 -27.12 7.98
CA GLN A 83 31.06 -26.41 6.93
C GLN A 83 30.16 -25.95 5.79
N GLN A 84 29.26 -26.80 5.30
CA GLN A 84 28.30 -26.45 4.25
C GLN A 84 27.37 -25.31 4.66
N ALA A 85 26.88 -25.33 5.90
CA ALA A 85 26.03 -24.26 6.41
C ALA A 85 26.78 -22.92 6.53
N ILE A 86 28.06 -22.96 6.98
CA ILE A 86 28.92 -21.78 7.05
C ILE A 86 29.22 -21.21 5.64
N GLU A 87 29.48 -22.08 4.65
CA GLU A 87 29.68 -21.66 3.26
C GLU A 87 28.43 -20.94 2.68
N ASP A 88 27.23 -21.44 2.98
CA ASP A 88 25.97 -20.79 2.60
C ASP A 88 25.80 -19.42 3.27
N VAL A 89 26.21 -19.27 4.53
CA VAL A 89 26.19 -17.99 5.24
C VAL A 89 27.12 -16.99 4.58
N ILE A 90 28.38 -17.37 4.32
CA ILE A 90 29.35 -16.50 3.65
C ILE A 90 28.81 -16.05 2.30
N TYR A 91 28.30 -16.98 1.49
CA TYR A 91 27.73 -16.68 0.18
C TYR A 91 26.54 -15.69 0.27
N LEU A 92 25.67 -15.86 1.27
CA LEU A 92 24.53 -14.96 1.49
C LEU A 92 24.98 -13.55 1.85
N PHE A 93 25.96 -13.38 2.76
CA PHE A 93 26.41 -12.07 3.20
C PHE A 93 27.25 -11.37 2.14
N ASP A 94 28.05 -12.09 1.35
CA ASP A 94 28.70 -11.57 0.16
C ASP A 94 27.64 -11.06 -0.87
N ALA A 95 26.55 -11.82 -1.07
CA ALA A 95 25.47 -11.40 -1.95
C ALA A 95 24.69 -10.18 -1.39
N PHE A 96 24.51 -10.05 -0.09
CA PHE A 96 23.97 -8.82 0.51
C PHE A 96 24.86 -7.62 0.21
N HIS A 97 26.17 -7.75 0.46
CA HIS A 97 27.12 -6.68 0.18
C HIS A 97 27.09 -6.27 -1.29
N ASP A 98 27.11 -7.24 -2.21
CA ASP A 98 27.27 -6.96 -3.65
C ASP A 98 25.96 -6.62 -4.36
N CYS A 99 24.83 -7.17 -3.93
CA CYS A 99 23.56 -7.11 -4.67
C CYS A 99 22.44 -6.34 -3.99
N TYR A 100 22.41 -6.30 -2.65
CA TYR A 100 21.27 -5.78 -1.91
C TYR A 100 21.26 -4.25 -1.89
N GLY A 101 20.33 -3.63 -2.61
CA GLY A 101 20.23 -2.17 -2.70
C GLY A 101 20.07 -1.46 -1.36
N PRO A 102 19.20 -1.95 -0.44
CA PRO A 102 19.03 -1.35 0.89
C PRO A 102 20.15 -1.68 1.91
N TYR A 103 21.29 -2.21 1.49
CA TYR A 103 22.37 -2.63 2.40
C TYR A 103 22.82 -1.53 3.37
N GLU A 104 23.15 -0.33 2.86
CA GLU A 104 23.56 0.80 3.69
C GLU A 104 22.39 1.34 4.54
N TYR A 105 21.17 1.31 3.99
CA TYR A 105 19.95 1.74 4.69
C TYR A 105 19.71 0.93 5.97
N PHE A 106 20.00 -0.38 5.94
CA PHE A 106 19.89 -1.25 7.12
C PHE A 106 21.16 -1.31 7.98
N GLY A 107 22.13 -0.41 7.79
CA GLY A 107 23.29 -0.22 8.64
C GLY A 107 24.60 -0.77 8.10
N GLY A 108 24.62 -1.20 6.85
CA GLY A 108 25.82 -1.57 6.10
C GLY A 108 26.66 -2.65 6.75
N THR A 109 27.95 -2.68 6.43
CA THR A 109 28.93 -3.67 6.90
C THR A 109 28.85 -3.91 8.40
N LYS A 110 28.72 -2.86 9.21
CA LYS A 110 28.71 -3.03 10.67
C LYS A 110 27.57 -3.93 11.18
N VAL A 111 26.37 -3.79 10.63
CA VAL A 111 25.18 -4.54 11.08
C VAL A 111 25.17 -5.93 10.46
N PHE A 112 25.50 -6.02 9.17
CA PHE A 112 25.51 -7.30 8.46
C PHE A 112 26.63 -8.22 8.95
N ASP A 113 27.86 -7.74 9.15
CA ASP A 113 28.97 -8.56 9.71
C ASP A 113 28.62 -9.08 11.11
N ALA A 114 28.02 -8.25 11.95
CA ALA A 114 27.61 -8.68 13.30
C ALA A 114 26.53 -9.79 13.23
N ALA A 115 25.62 -9.75 12.27
CA ALA A 115 24.63 -10.80 12.07
C ALA A 115 25.27 -12.06 11.51
N GLU A 116 26.18 -11.93 10.56
CA GLU A 116 26.95 -13.04 9.99
C GLU A 116 27.72 -13.81 11.06
N GLU A 117 28.52 -13.11 11.87
CA GLU A 117 29.30 -13.71 12.94
C GLU A 117 28.40 -14.43 13.95
N LYS A 118 27.28 -13.85 14.33
CA LYS A 118 26.32 -14.47 15.25
C LYS A 118 25.71 -15.76 14.69
N ILE A 119 25.41 -15.82 13.39
CA ILE A 119 24.94 -17.04 12.74
C ILE A 119 26.04 -18.09 12.75
N LYS A 120 27.28 -17.73 12.41
CA LYS A 120 28.45 -18.64 12.44
C LYS A 120 28.69 -19.20 13.83
N GLU A 121 28.60 -18.36 14.88
CA GLU A 121 28.75 -18.81 16.28
C GLU A 121 27.67 -19.85 16.66
N GLU A 122 26.43 -19.69 16.21
CA GLU A 122 25.36 -20.67 16.45
C GLU A 122 25.60 -21.98 15.68
N LEU A 123 26.14 -21.90 14.47
CA LEU A 123 26.51 -23.08 13.67
C LEU A 123 27.71 -23.82 14.24
N GLN A 124 28.70 -23.12 14.80
CA GLN A 124 29.88 -23.73 15.42
C GLN A 124 29.56 -24.59 16.64
N LYS A 125 28.39 -24.46 17.25
CA LYS A 125 27.90 -25.29 18.35
C LYS A 125 27.33 -26.63 17.89
N LYS A 126 27.23 -26.87 16.57
CA LYS A 126 26.57 -28.05 15.98
C LYS A 126 27.52 -28.73 14.99
N GLU A 127 27.48 -30.04 14.91
CA GLU A 127 28.23 -30.80 13.88
C GLU A 127 27.49 -30.76 12.52
N SER A 128 26.16 -30.68 12.57
CA SER A 128 25.28 -30.61 11.40
C SER A 128 23.97 -29.92 11.74
N ILE A 129 23.23 -29.45 10.72
CA ILE A 129 21.95 -28.80 10.87
C ILE A 129 21.00 -29.22 9.74
N LYS A 130 19.72 -29.43 10.02
CA LYS A 130 18.71 -29.60 8.97
C LYS A 130 18.47 -28.28 8.23
N SER A 131 18.19 -28.36 6.94
CA SER A 131 17.89 -27.16 6.12
C SER A 131 16.72 -26.34 6.67
N ALA A 132 15.69 -26.98 7.24
CA ALA A 132 14.60 -26.27 7.89
C ALA A 132 15.05 -25.48 9.14
N ASP A 133 15.92 -26.05 9.98
CA ASP A 133 16.46 -25.38 11.16
C ASP A 133 17.44 -24.27 10.77
N PHE A 134 18.18 -24.46 9.68
CA PHE A 134 19.06 -23.43 9.11
C PHE A 134 18.27 -22.25 8.57
N GLU A 135 17.18 -22.49 7.82
CA GLU A 135 16.24 -21.46 7.37
C GLU A 135 15.71 -20.65 8.56
N GLN A 136 15.25 -21.32 9.63
CA GLN A 136 14.75 -20.63 10.83
C GLN A 136 15.82 -19.79 11.52
N LEU A 137 17.05 -20.26 11.57
CA LEU A 137 18.19 -19.50 12.11
C LEU A 137 18.42 -18.22 11.29
N LEU A 138 18.43 -18.32 9.96
CA LEU A 138 18.57 -17.15 9.07
C LEU A 138 17.42 -16.16 9.28
N LEU A 139 16.17 -16.63 9.25
CA LEU A 139 14.98 -15.77 9.46
C LEU A 139 15.04 -15.05 10.80
N GLN A 140 15.48 -15.73 11.87
CA GLN A 140 15.58 -15.13 13.20
C GLN A 140 16.67 -14.06 13.29
N GLN A 141 17.84 -14.29 12.69
CA GLN A 141 18.98 -13.38 12.80
C GLN A 141 18.88 -12.18 11.84
N LEU A 142 18.07 -12.30 10.77
CA LEU A 142 17.88 -11.26 9.75
C LEU A 142 16.62 -10.40 9.96
N ARG A 143 16.01 -10.44 11.16
CA ARG A 143 14.84 -9.59 11.49
C ARG A 143 15.08 -8.10 11.44
N PHE A 144 16.34 -7.65 11.46
CA PHE A 144 16.65 -6.24 11.29
C PHE A 144 16.42 -5.76 9.85
N VAL A 145 16.37 -6.67 8.87
CA VAL A 145 16.02 -6.38 7.47
C VAL A 145 14.50 -6.25 7.39
N LYS A 146 14.00 -5.04 7.59
CA LYS A 146 12.57 -4.71 7.49
C LYS A 146 12.23 -4.33 6.05
N ASP A 147 12.26 -5.30 5.15
CA ASP A 147 11.96 -5.17 3.72
C ASP A 147 10.93 -6.23 3.34
N GLY A 148 9.76 -5.81 2.86
CA GLY A 148 8.66 -6.71 2.47
C GLY A 148 8.98 -7.59 1.26
N HIS A 149 10.03 -7.26 0.48
CA HIS A 149 10.53 -8.12 -0.58
C HIS A 149 11.53 -9.17 -0.08
N PHE A 150 12.20 -8.92 1.05
CA PHE A 150 13.18 -9.86 1.59
C PHE A 150 12.51 -11.13 2.11
N LYS A 151 12.82 -12.26 1.51
CA LYS A 151 12.22 -13.57 1.83
C LYS A 151 13.26 -14.68 1.74
N ILE A 152 13.10 -15.68 2.59
CA ILE A 152 13.84 -16.94 2.52
C ILE A 152 12.82 -18.06 2.31
N ASN A 153 12.90 -18.79 1.18
CA ASN A 153 11.91 -19.79 0.78
C ASN A 153 10.46 -19.30 0.91
N MET A 154 10.20 -18.07 0.43
CA MET A 154 8.91 -17.37 0.50
C MET A 154 8.49 -16.89 1.90
N LYS A 155 9.22 -17.16 2.96
CA LYS A 155 8.93 -16.67 4.33
C LYS A 155 9.62 -15.34 4.58
N CYS A 156 8.86 -14.40 5.16
CA CYS A 156 9.40 -13.10 5.60
C CYS A 156 9.93 -13.22 7.04
N PRO A 157 11.08 -12.61 7.40
CA PRO A 157 11.55 -12.58 8.79
C PRO A 157 10.70 -11.68 9.69
N ASN A 158 9.96 -10.77 9.11
CA ASN A 158 9.12 -9.80 9.81
C ASN A 158 7.64 -10.00 9.50
N PRO A 159 6.75 -9.80 10.49
CA PRO A 159 5.32 -9.80 10.24
C PRO A 159 4.91 -8.57 9.42
N THR A 160 3.75 -8.65 8.78
CA THR A 160 3.08 -7.51 8.17
C THR A 160 1.97 -6.98 9.07
N LYS A 161 1.54 -5.73 8.88
CA LYS A 161 0.41 -5.14 9.60
C LYS A 161 -0.89 -5.42 8.87
N VAL A 162 -1.84 -6.09 9.51
CA VAL A 162 -3.18 -6.36 8.96
C VAL A 162 -4.25 -5.59 9.74
N PRO A 163 -5.36 -5.15 9.09
CA PRO A 163 -6.40 -4.35 9.73
C PRO A 163 -7.44 -5.25 10.39
N PHE A 164 -7.72 -5.00 11.66
CA PHE A 164 -8.87 -5.56 12.36
C PHE A 164 -9.93 -4.49 12.51
N PHE A 165 -11.12 -4.73 11.99
CA PHE A 165 -12.25 -3.83 11.99
C PHE A 165 -13.18 -4.11 13.18
N PHE A 166 -13.66 -3.05 13.85
CA PHE A 166 -14.63 -3.11 14.94
C PHE A 166 -15.92 -2.42 14.46
N ARG A 167 -16.81 -3.16 13.78
CA ARG A 167 -17.96 -2.59 13.05
C ARG A 167 -19.32 -2.84 13.69
N GLU A 168 -19.38 -3.28 14.94
CA GLU A 168 -20.64 -3.47 15.65
C GLU A 168 -21.40 -2.14 15.80
N THR A 169 -20.68 -1.03 16.03
CA THR A 169 -21.25 0.31 16.17
C THR A 169 -20.55 1.27 15.17
N ALA A 170 -21.36 1.96 14.37
CA ALA A 170 -20.88 3.01 13.48
C ALA A 170 -20.83 4.36 14.20
N PHE A 171 -19.82 5.15 13.87
CA PHE A 171 -19.61 6.48 14.43
C PHE A 171 -19.66 7.54 13.34
N ARG A 172 -19.98 8.77 13.73
CA ARG A 172 -19.92 9.97 12.88
C ARG A 172 -19.01 10.99 13.53
N LYS A 173 -18.22 11.70 12.73
CA LYS A 173 -17.38 12.80 13.21
C LYS A 173 -18.24 14.03 13.42
N THR A 174 -17.97 14.77 14.49
CA THR A 174 -18.64 16.02 14.86
C THR A 174 -17.58 17.02 15.28
N LYS A 175 -17.96 18.29 15.46
CA LYS A 175 -17.05 19.32 16.00
C LYS A 175 -16.49 18.99 17.39
N ASN A 176 -17.12 18.07 18.12
CA ASN A 176 -16.71 17.67 19.47
C ASN A 176 -16.07 16.27 19.50
N GLY A 177 -15.58 15.74 18.37
CA GLY A 177 -15.04 14.40 18.23
C GLY A 177 -16.04 13.44 17.62
N TYR A 178 -16.20 12.23 18.15
CA TYR A 178 -17.02 11.19 17.54
C TYR A 178 -18.29 10.94 18.36
N GLN A 179 -19.40 10.65 17.69
CA GLN A 179 -20.62 10.15 18.28
C GLN A 179 -21.10 8.89 17.56
N ASN A 180 -21.75 7.97 18.28
CA ASN A 180 -22.36 6.81 17.62
C ASN A 180 -23.68 7.19 16.92
N THR A 181 -24.27 6.24 16.19
CA THR A 181 -25.52 6.46 15.44
C THR A 181 -26.72 6.82 16.33
N ASP A 182 -26.69 6.47 17.61
CA ASP A 182 -27.71 6.86 18.59
C ASP A 182 -27.51 8.28 19.15
N GLY A 183 -26.46 8.98 18.70
CA GLY A 183 -26.13 10.33 19.15
C GLY A 183 -25.36 10.42 20.47
N LYS A 184 -24.85 9.29 20.99
CA LYS A 184 -24.01 9.27 22.19
C LYS A 184 -22.59 9.75 21.84
N GLN A 185 -22.17 10.83 22.50
CA GLN A 185 -20.84 11.42 22.27
C GLN A 185 -19.75 10.58 22.92
N VAL A 186 -18.76 10.15 22.15
CA VAL A 186 -17.57 9.43 22.65
C VAL A 186 -16.74 10.38 23.51
N LYS A 187 -16.39 9.95 24.70
CA LYS A 187 -15.50 10.66 25.62
C LYS A 187 -14.06 10.20 25.45
N SER A 188 -13.85 8.88 25.40
CA SER A 188 -12.52 8.25 25.25
C SER A 188 -12.68 6.79 24.84
N VAL A 189 -11.60 6.23 24.30
CA VAL A 189 -11.43 4.79 24.11
C VAL A 189 -10.27 4.36 24.99
N GLU A 190 -10.44 3.26 25.74
CA GLU A 190 -9.41 2.80 26.66
C GLU A 190 -8.14 2.45 25.91
N GLY A 191 -6.98 2.94 26.41
CA GLY A 191 -5.67 2.70 25.77
C GLY A 191 -5.31 3.65 24.60
N TYR A 192 -6.22 4.57 24.20
CA TYR A 192 -5.98 5.50 23.08
C TYR A 192 -6.20 6.95 23.50
N GLU A 193 -5.15 7.77 23.41
CA GLU A 193 -5.21 9.21 23.74
C GLU A 193 -5.82 10.02 22.58
N ASN A 194 -5.50 9.65 21.34
CA ASN A 194 -5.99 10.28 20.12
C ASN A 194 -6.92 9.33 19.36
N LEU A 195 -8.20 9.69 19.28
CA LEU A 195 -9.21 8.86 18.62
C LEU A 195 -9.02 8.80 17.09
N ASP A 196 -8.44 9.83 16.48
CA ASP A 196 -8.19 9.87 15.01
C ASP A 196 -7.19 8.78 14.58
N GLU A 197 -6.35 8.27 15.51
CA GLU A 197 -5.43 7.17 15.23
C GLU A 197 -6.16 5.86 14.92
N ILE A 198 -7.29 5.62 15.55
CA ILE A 198 -8.05 4.36 15.39
C ILE A 198 -9.35 4.53 14.62
N MET A 199 -10.03 5.68 14.72
CA MET A 199 -11.29 5.95 14.03
C MET A 199 -11.02 6.24 12.55
N LYS A 200 -11.25 5.27 11.69
CA LYS A 200 -11.01 5.38 10.26
C LYS A 200 -12.31 5.66 9.50
N ARG A 201 -12.24 6.58 8.53
CA ARG A 201 -13.33 6.82 7.58
C ARG A 201 -13.66 5.53 6.84
N SER A 202 -14.93 5.17 6.78
CA SER A 202 -15.41 3.90 6.25
C SER A 202 -16.80 4.06 5.61
N LEU A 203 -17.37 2.95 5.17
CA LEU A 203 -18.71 2.88 4.59
C LEU A 203 -19.62 1.99 5.44
N SER A 204 -20.86 2.44 5.66
CA SER A 204 -21.92 1.57 6.16
C SER A 204 -22.38 0.59 5.07
N LYS A 205 -23.19 -0.39 5.45
CA LYS A 205 -23.80 -1.35 4.50
C LYS A 205 -24.70 -0.68 3.46
N GLU A 206 -25.20 0.51 3.75
CA GLU A 206 -26.03 1.35 2.88
C GLU A 206 -25.20 2.30 2.00
N GLY A 207 -23.87 2.33 2.16
CA GLY A 207 -22.96 3.21 1.43
C GLY A 207 -22.82 4.62 2.02
N GLU A 208 -23.29 4.85 3.25
CA GLU A 208 -23.10 6.12 3.95
C GLU A 208 -21.67 6.21 4.53
N LEU A 209 -21.05 7.39 4.49
CA LEU A 209 -19.77 7.65 5.17
C LEU A 209 -19.96 7.58 6.69
N VAL A 210 -19.19 6.71 7.29
CA VAL A 210 -19.16 6.50 8.75
C VAL A 210 -17.71 6.34 9.19
N TYR A 211 -17.50 6.20 10.50
CA TYR A 211 -16.21 5.86 11.09
C TYR A 211 -16.32 4.57 11.86
N TYR A 212 -15.33 3.72 11.74
CA TYR A 212 -15.15 2.53 12.57
C TYR A 212 -13.75 2.52 13.17
N PRO A 213 -13.57 2.01 14.37
CA PRO A 213 -12.24 1.69 14.86
C PRO A 213 -11.60 0.61 13.99
N VAL A 214 -10.34 0.83 13.63
CA VAL A 214 -9.51 -0.14 12.90
C VAL A 214 -8.15 -0.19 13.57
N LEU A 215 -7.74 -1.38 13.99
CA LEU A 215 -6.42 -1.61 14.59
C LEU A 215 -5.52 -2.39 13.63
N LEU A 216 -4.30 -1.90 13.44
CA LEU A 216 -3.28 -2.60 12.68
C LEU A 216 -2.44 -3.48 13.60
N LYS A 217 -2.50 -4.79 13.41
CA LYS A 217 -1.76 -5.78 14.23
C LYS A 217 -0.77 -6.57 13.40
N ASP A 218 0.33 -6.98 14.03
CA ASP A 218 1.31 -7.87 13.44
C ASP A 218 0.71 -9.23 13.14
N CYS A 219 0.89 -9.70 11.91
CA CYS A 219 0.45 -11.02 11.49
C CYS A 219 1.43 -11.62 10.48
N ASP A 220 1.60 -12.94 10.47
CA ASP A 220 2.26 -13.60 9.37
C ASP A 220 1.39 -13.48 8.11
N PHE A 221 2.00 -13.08 7.00
CA PHE A 221 1.30 -12.86 5.75
C PHE A 221 0.63 -14.14 5.22
N TRP A 222 1.34 -15.27 5.28
CA TRP A 222 0.84 -16.53 4.76
C TRP A 222 -0.27 -17.12 5.63
N ASP A 223 -0.12 -17.01 6.97
CA ASP A 223 -1.16 -17.42 7.90
C ASP A 223 -2.45 -16.60 7.65
N ALA A 224 -2.31 -15.27 7.49
CA ALA A 224 -3.47 -14.41 7.21
C ALA A 224 -4.08 -14.60 5.81
N LEU A 225 -3.30 -15.11 4.85
CA LEU A 225 -3.81 -15.46 3.53
C LEU A 225 -4.59 -16.79 3.54
N GLU A 226 -4.08 -17.79 4.28
CA GLU A 226 -4.64 -19.14 4.29
C GLU A 226 -5.82 -19.30 5.25
N THR A 227 -5.79 -18.61 6.40
CA THR A 227 -6.78 -18.79 7.46
C THR A 227 -7.22 -17.46 8.09
N PRO A 228 -8.50 -17.35 8.52
CA PRO A 228 -8.94 -16.19 9.28
C PRO A 228 -8.14 -16.03 10.57
N GLN A 229 -7.65 -14.81 10.80
CA GLN A 229 -6.94 -14.41 12.01
C GLN A 229 -7.91 -13.74 12.98
N THR A 230 -7.70 -13.91 14.26
CA THR A 230 -8.49 -13.28 15.33
C THR A 230 -7.66 -12.26 16.09
N CYS A 231 -8.30 -11.22 16.59
CA CYS A 231 -7.70 -10.26 17.50
C CYS A 231 -8.36 -10.43 18.87
N ASP A 232 -7.55 -10.72 19.90
CA ASP A 232 -8.05 -10.89 21.26
C ASP A 232 -8.30 -9.54 21.98
N GLU A 233 -8.06 -8.41 21.30
CA GLU A 233 -8.24 -7.08 21.86
C GLU A 233 -9.70 -6.65 21.73
N THR A 234 -10.31 -6.24 22.85
CA THR A 234 -11.63 -5.62 22.95
C THR A 234 -11.45 -4.12 23.16
N LEU A 235 -12.19 -3.29 22.44
CA LEU A 235 -12.16 -1.85 22.61
C LEU A 235 -13.27 -1.40 23.54
N THR A 236 -12.92 -0.77 24.66
CA THR A 236 -13.89 -0.16 25.59
C THR A 236 -14.08 1.31 25.24
N ILE A 237 -15.27 1.63 24.76
CA ILE A 237 -15.71 3.00 24.44
C ILE A 237 -16.40 3.60 25.65
N HIS A 238 -15.93 4.75 26.12
CA HIS A 238 -16.58 5.54 27.17
C HIS A 238 -17.35 6.70 26.57
N TYR A 239 -18.63 6.84 26.92
CA TYR A 239 -19.46 7.94 26.46
C TYR A 239 -19.53 9.07 27.50
N THR A 240 -19.85 10.29 27.05
CA THR A 240 -19.96 11.46 27.93
C THR A 240 -21.13 11.36 28.94
N ASN A 241 -22.13 10.55 28.63
CA ASN A 241 -23.27 10.27 29.51
C ASN A 241 -22.94 9.25 30.62
N GLY A 242 -21.72 8.70 30.67
CA GLY A 242 -21.24 7.72 31.65
C GLY A 242 -21.48 6.27 31.25
N GLU A 243 -22.12 5.99 30.13
CA GLU A 243 -22.22 4.63 29.60
C GLU A 243 -20.88 4.14 29.01
N THR A 244 -20.75 2.84 28.96
CA THR A 244 -19.62 2.15 28.29
C THR A 244 -20.13 1.13 27.30
N GLU A 245 -19.35 0.88 26.24
CA GLU A 245 -19.63 -0.13 25.23
C GLU A 245 -18.33 -0.88 24.91
N GLU A 246 -18.41 -2.19 24.82
CA GLU A 246 -17.30 -3.05 24.41
C GLU A 246 -17.52 -3.47 22.97
N LEU A 247 -16.50 -3.31 22.12
CA LEU A 247 -16.51 -3.72 20.73
C LEU A 247 -15.49 -4.83 20.52
N GLU A 248 -15.89 -5.86 19.77
CA GLU A 248 -15.02 -6.96 19.37
C GLU A 248 -14.54 -6.79 17.91
N ALA A 249 -13.35 -7.26 17.65
CA ALA A 249 -12.80 -7.24 16.29
C ALA A 249 -13.44 -8.32 15.43
N GLU A 250 -13.76 -8.00 14.19
CA GLU A 250 -14.12 -9.00 13.20
C GLU A 250 -12.89 -9.86 12.84
N PRO A 251 -13.07 -11.18 12.60
CA PRO A 251 -12.00 -12.01 12.07
C PRO A 251 -11.49 -11.47 10.74
N TYR A 252 -10.17 -11.47 10.56
CA TYR A 252 -9.52 -10.95 9.37
C TYR A 252 -8.88 -12.04 8.54
N GLN A 253 -9.08 -12.01 7.23
CA GLN A 253 -8.35 -12.82 6.27
C GLN A 253 -7.97 -11.96 5.06
N ILE A 254 -6.74 -12.12 4.56
CA ILE A 254 -6.31 -11.40 3.36
C ILE A 254 -7.19 -11.80 2.18
N TYR A 255 -7.83 -10.80 1.58
CA TYR A 255 -8.63 -11.01 0.39
C TYR A 255 -7.73 -11.22 -0.83
N THR A 256 -8.05 -12.24 -1.62
CA THR A 256 -7.51 -12.43 -2.96
C THR A 256 -8.53 -13.13 -3.84
N GLU A 257 -8.62 -12.72 -5.08
CA GLU A 257 -9.45 -13.41 -6.10
C GLU A 257 -8.69 -14.51 -6.83
N THR A 258 -7.40 -14.68 -6.58
CA THR A 258 -6.64 -15.78 -7.16
C THR A 258 -7.16 -17.10 -6.57
N SER A 259 -7.65 -17.99 -7.41
CA SER A 259 -8.20 -19.29 -7.00
C SER A 259 -7.77 -20.38 -7.96
N ILE A 260 -7.24 -21.47 -7.43
CA ILE A 260 -6.92 -22.67 -8.21
C ILE A 260 -8.21 -23.29 -8.78
N GLU A 261 -9.32 -23.15 -8.06
CA GLU A 261 -10.61 -23.75 -8.43
C GLU A 261 -11.34 -22.96 -9.54
N ASN A 262 -11.01 -21.68 -9.73
CA ASN A 262 -11.61 -20.85 -10.77
C ASN A 262 -10.54 -20.22 -11.67
N PRO A 263 -10.15 -20.89 -12.78
CA PRO A 263 -9.12 -20.39 -13.70
C PRO A 263 -9.43 -19.03 -14.33
N GLU A 264 -10.69 -18.63 -14.43
CA GLU A 264 -11.08 -17.31 -14.95
C GLU A 264 -10.66 -16.18 -13.98
N LYS A 265 -10.65 -16.47 -12.68
CA LYS A 265 -10.16 -15.53 -11.66
C LYS A 265 -8.64 -15.39 -11.63
N ASN A 266 -7.91 -16.32 -12.24
CA ASN A 266 -6.46 -16.27 -12.38
C ASN A 266 -6.00 -15.53 -13.64
N LYS A 267 -6.91 -15.01 -14.46
CA LYS A 267 -6.53 -14.17 -15.59
C LYS A 267 -5.85 -12.92 -15.09
N ILE A 268 -4.70 -12.58 -15.71
CA ILE A 268 -3.95 -11.39 -15.35
C ILE A 268 -4.76 -10.12 -15.61
N VAL A 269 -5.62 -10.13 -16.64
CA VAL A 269 -6.46 -8.98 -17.02
C VAL A 269 -7.91 -9.39 -17.14
N ARG A 270 -8.79 -8.70 -16.41
CA ARG A 270 -10.24 -8.83 -16.52
C ARG A 270 -10.87 -7.45 -16.70
N VAL A 271 -11.92 -7.38 -17.51
CA VAL A 271 -12.74 -6.18 -17.69
C VAL A 271 -14.19 -6.61 -17.51
N TRP A 272 -14.90 -5.94 -16.62
CA TRP A 272 -16.34 -6.11 -16.47
C TRP A 272 -17.01 -4.76 -16.21
N GLU A 273 -18.29 -4.72 -16.36
CA GLU A 273 -19.09 -3.54 -16.09
C GLU A 273 -20.05 -3.87 -14.94
N ASP A 274 -20.01 -3.07 -13.89
CA ASP A 274 -21.04 -3.09 -12.87
C ASP A 274 -22.08 -2.02 -13.22
N GLY A 275 -23.11 -2.46 -13.96
CA GLY A 275 -24.10 -1.55 -14.49
C GLY A 275 -23.50 -0.55 -15.48
N GLU A 276 -23.42 0.74 -15.10
CA GLU A 276 -22.89 1.81 -15.96
C GLU A 276 -21.43 2.20 -15.64
N ILE A 277 -20.83 1.63 -14.60
CA ILE A 277 -19.47 1.95 -14.18
C ILE A 277 -18.51 0.86 -14.68
N PRO A 278 -17.55 1.19 -15.55
CA PRO A 278 -16.56 0.21 -15.98
C PRO A 278 -15.58 -0.11 -14.85
N VAL A 279 -15.33 -1.39 -14.66
CA VAL A 279 -14.33 -1.92 -13.73
C VAL A 279 -13.23 -2.59 -14.54
N PHE A 280 -12.00 -2.29 -14.21
CA PHE A 280 -10.83 -2.93 -14.81
C PHE A 280 -9.95 -3.53 -13.71
N GLN A 281 -9.70 -4.83 -13.80
CA GLN A 281 -8.84 -5.55 -12.86
C GLN A 281 -7.66 -6.16 -13.60
N PHE A 282 -6.49 -6.13 -12.99
CA PHE A 282 -5.36 -6.95 -13.38
C PHE A 282 -4.52 -7.30 -12.14
N ASN A 283 -4.05 -8.55 -12.08
CA ASN A 283 -3.45 -9.11 -10.89
C ASN A 283 -1.92 -9.06 -10.88
N MET A 284 -1.30 -8.58 -11.96
CA MET A 284 0.14 -8.42 -12.08
C MET A 284 0.48 -7.40 -13.17
N PHE A 285 1.51 -6.59 -12.94
CA PHE A 285 2.14 -5.75 -13.97
C PHE A 285 3.07 -6.62 -14.82
N ASP A 286 2.47 -7.44 -15.70
CA ASP A 286 3.20 -8.37 -16.56
C ASP A 286 3.51 -7.74 -17.92
N LYS A 287 4.79 -7.68 -18.29
CA LYS A 287 5.25 -7.18 -19.60
C LYS A 287 4.54 -7.82 -20.79
N LYS A 288 4.19 -9.11 -20.69
CA LYS A 288 3.46 -9.82 -21.77
C LYS A 288 2.04 -9.29 -21.95
N HIS A 289 1.44 -8.71 -20.91
CA HIS A 289 0.10 -8.17 -20.92
C HIS A 289 0.07 -6.64 -20.92
N ARG A 290 1.24 -5.98 -21.06
CA ARG A 290 1.39 -4.52 -21.01
C ARG A 290 0.37 -3.78 -21.89
N ASP A 291 0.21 -4.16 -23.15
CA ASP A 291 -0.71 -3.47 -24.05
C ASP A 291 -2.19 -3.61 -23.60
N SER A 292 -2.57 -4.75 -23.05
CA SER A 292 -3.91 -4.97 -22.49
C SER A 292 -4.12 -4.12 -21.24
N ILE A 293 -3.12 -4.05 -20.35
CA ILE A 293 -3.13 -3.24 -19.14
C ILE A 293 -3.28 -1.75 -19.48
N LEU A 294 -2.47 -1.24 -20.41
CA LEU A 294 -2.56 0.16 -20.87
C LEU A 294 -3.85 0.47 -21.63
N THR A 295 -4.43 -0.53 -22.33
CA THR A 295 -5.75 -0.39 -22.95
C THR A 295 -6.84 -0.22 -21.91
N GLY A 296 -6.72 -0.88 -20.75
CA GLY A 296 -7.62 -0.69 -19.60
C GLY A 296 -7.65 0.76 -19.14
N ALA A 297 -6.48 1.39 -18.98
CA ALA A 297 -6.40 2.80 -18.60
C ALA A 297 -7.15 3.71 -19.58
N ARG A 298 -6.96 3.51 -20.88
CA ARG A 298 -7.66 4.29 -21.92
C ARG A 298 -9.17 4.11 -21.87
N LYS A 299 -9.66 2.89 -21.65
CA LYS A 299 -11.09 2.58 -21.52
C LYS A 299 -11.70 3.22 -20.28
N LEU A 300 -11.04 3.10 -19.12
CA LEU A 300 -11.54 3.71 -17.88
C LEU A 300 -11.66 5.22 -18.03
N ARG A 301 -10.73 5.87 -18.72
CA ARG A 301 -10.79 7.32 -18.98
C ARG A 301 -12.00 7.77 -19.80
N GLU A 302 -12.60 6.92 -20.60
CA GLU A 302 -13.79 7.27 -21.40
C GLU A 302 -15.04 7.51 -20.52
N ALA A 303 -15.07 6.91 -19.33
CA ALA A 303 -16.19 7.06 -18.40
C ALA A 303 -15.98 8.23 -17.42
N PRO A 304 -17.06 8.90 -16.98
CA PRO A 304 -16.97 9.95 -15.96
C PRO A 304 -16.59 9.42 -14.58
N VAL A 305 -16.94 8.16 -14.29
CA VAL A 305 -16.60 7.42 -13.08
C VAL A 305 -16.12 6.05 -13.51
N SER A 306 -15.04 5.57 -12.95
CA SER A 306 -14.46 4.25 -13.25
C SER A 306 -13.80 3.64 -12.03
N ILE A 307 -13.65 2.31 -12.03
CA ILE A 307 -13.04 1.54 -10.96
C ILE A 307 -11.83 0.78 -11.51
N LEU A 308 -10.70 0.94 -10.83
CA LEU A 308 -9.51 0.13 -11.00
C LEU A 308 -9.38 -0.82 -9.81
N ASP A 309 -9.43 -2.12 -10.04
CA ASP A 309 -9.30 -3.11 -8.97
C ASP A 309 -7.88 -3.67 -8.90
N LEU A 310 -7.17 -3.33 -7.84
CA LEU A 310 -5.81 -3.80 -7.55
C LEU A 310 -5.77 -4.72 -6.31
N ARG A 311 -6.91 -5.08 -5.72
CA ARG A 311 -6.95 -5.88 -4.48
C ARG A 311 -6.19 -7.19 -4.54
N SER A 312 -6.05 -7.78 -5.73
CA SER A 312 -5.29 -9.03 -5.96
C SER A 312 -4.00 -8.81 -6.75
N ASN A 313 -3.50 -7.56 -6.86
CA ASN A 313 -2.34 -7.24 -7.67
C ASN A 313 -1.04 -7.32 -6.86
N THR A 314 -0.20 -8.30 -7.18
CA THR A 314 1.07 -8.57 -6.47
C THR A 314 2.26 -7.75 -6.98
N GLY A 315 2.03 -6.75 -7.83
CA GLY A 315 3.10 -5.96 -8.41
C GLY A 315 3.63 -6.50 -9.74
N GLY A 316 4.90 -6.35 -9.99
CA GLY A 316 5.58 -6.78 -11.23
C GLY A 316 6.47 -5.70 -11.81
N ASP A 317 6.36 -5.45 -13.12
CA ASP A 317 7.18 -4.47 -13.83
C ASP A 317 6.93 -3.04 -13.37
N SER A 318 7.97 -2.38 -12.91
CA SER A 318 7.90 -1.04 -12.31
C SER A 318 7.74 0.12 -13.33
N GLU A 319 7.85 -0.13 -14.64
CA GLU A 319 7.63 0.92 -15.64
C GLU A 319 6.15 1.08 -15.99
N ILE A 320 5.37 -0.01 -15.91
CA ILE A 320 3.97 -0.05 -16.32
C ILE A 320 3.06 0.86 -15.46
N PRO A 321 3.21 0.98 -14.14
CA PRO A 321 2.38 1.88 -13.31
C PRO A 321 2.34 3.31 -13.82
N ARG A 322 3.50 3.92 -14.10
CA ARG A 322 3.58 5.29 -14.62
C ARG A 322 2.93 5.39 -16.00
N GLU A 323 3.25 4.47 -16.91
CA GLU A 323 2.63 4.46 -18.22
C GLU A 323 1.12 4.31 -18.17
N TRP A 324 0.61 3.49 -17.22
CA TRP A 324 -0.82 3.34 -17.00
C TRP A 324 -1.47 4.66 -16.58
N MET A 325 -0.86 5.34 -15.60
CA MET A 325 -1.35 6.60 -15.11
C MET A 325 -1.30 7.71 -16.18
N GLU A 326 -0.23 7.76 -16.99
CA GLU A 326 -0.13 8.66 -18.14
C GLU A 326 -1.20 8.37 -19.21
N GLN A 327 -1.53 7.09 -19.47
CA GLN A 327 -2.61 6.74 -20.39
C GLN A 327 -3.97 7.15 -19.84
N TYR A 328 -4.17 7.08 -18.52
CA TYR A 328 -5.41 7.46 -17.86
C TYR A 328 -5.54 9.00 -17.80
N THR A 329 -4.56 9.72 -17.29
CA THR A 329 -4.63 11.18 -17.10
C THR A 329 -4.36 11.99 -18.36
N LYS A 330 -3.63 11.43 -19.34
CA LYS A 330 -3.01 12.12 -20.48
C LYS A 330 -1.96 13.15 -20.08
N LYS A 331 -1.45 13.04 -18.88
CA LYS A 331 -0.39 13.89 -18.32
C LYS A 331 0.75 13.02 -17.79
N PHE A 332 1.93 13.60 -17.74
CA PHE A 332 3.04 12.99 -17.01
C PHE A 332 2.74 13.08 -15.51
N VAL A 333 2.88 11.96 -14.80
CA VAL A 333 2.59 11.87 -13.36
C VAL A 333 3.84 11.34 -12.67
N LEU A 334 4.21 11.98 -11.56
CA LEU A 334 5.25 11.52 -10.64
C LEU A 334 4.63 11.14 -9.30
N GLY A 335 5.21 10.14 -8.65
CA GLY A 335 4.92 9.81 -7.26
C GLY A 335 5.87 10.52 -6.29
N HIS A 336 5.71 10.23 -5.02
CA HIS A 336 6.57 10.77 -3.94
C HIS A 336 7.81 9.92 -3.72
N LYS A 337 7.85 8.73 -4.32
CA LYS A 337 8.92 7.76 -4.21
C LYS A 337 10.22 8.28 -4.81
N THR A 338 11.30 8.22 -4.02
CA THR A 338 12.67 8.39 -4.50
C THR A 338 13.34 7.04 -4.70
N VAL A 339 13.89 6.79 -5.89
CA VAL A 339 14.62 5.55 -6.21
C VAL A 339 16.10 5.86 -6.35
N ILE A 340 16.91 5.13 -5.61
CA ILE A 340 18.38 5.25 -5.59
C ILE A 340 18.99 3.95 -6.09
N ALA A 341 19.78 4.01 -7.16
CA ALA A 341 20.57 2.87 -7.59
C ALA A 341 21.88 2.83 -6.79
N THR A 342 21.89 2.06 -5.70
CA THR A 342 22.95 2.09 -4.70
C THR A 342 24.20 1.32 -5.09
N LYS A 343 24.08 0.33 -5.97
CA LYS A 343 25.19 -0.58 -6.32
C LYS A 343 25.87 -0.26 -7.65
N ASN A 344 25.27 0.53 -8.52
CA ASN A 344 25.84 0.88 -9.83
C ASN A 344 26.10 2.39 -10.05
N GLY A 345 25.93 3.19 -9.00
CA GLY A 345 26.23 4.63 -9.00
C GLY A 345 25.30 5.50 -9.86
N ARG A 346 24.20 4.95 -10.36
CA ARG A 346 23.20 5.71 -11.12
C ARG A 346 22.15 6.26 -10.18
N ASN A 347 22.24 7.53 -9.86
CA ASN A 347 21.24 8.22 -9.04
C ASN A 347 20.07 8.61 -9.92
N THR A 348 18.89 8.13 -9.60
CA THR A 348 17.65 8.61 -10.20
C THR A 348 16.82 9.25 -9.11
N LYS A 349 16.91 10.57 -8.95
CA LYS A 349 15.96 11.33 -8.16
C LYS A 349 14.79 11.65 -9.09
N MET A 350 13.61 11.11 -8.83
CA MET A 350 12.43 11.34 -9.68
C MET A 350 11.60 12.56 -9.25
N SER A 351 12.05 13.31 -8.22
CA SER A 351 11.29 14.39 -7.59
C SER A 351 11.69 15.83 -7.97
N ASP A 352 12.45 16.05 -9.05
CA ASP A 352 12.98 17.40 -9.37
C ASP A 352 12.09 18.23 -10.34
N THR A 353 10.80 17.95 -10.46
CA THR A 353 9.88 18.77 -11.28
C THR A 353 8.95 19.59 -10.39
N GLU A 354 8.80 20.89 -10.69
CA GLU A 354 8.02 21.86 -9.93
C GLU A 354 6.50 21.59 -9.92
N GLU A 355 5.97 20.69 -10.75
CA GLU A 355 4.55 20.35 -10.80
C GLU A 355 4.37 18.82 -10.79
N ILE A 356 4.02 18.30 -9.60
CA ILE A 356 3.70 16.88 -9.43
C ILE A 356 2.21 16.62 -9.63
N TRP A 357 1.34 17.57 -9.27
CA TRP A 357 -0.11 17.42 -9.29
C TRP A 357 -0.70 17.41 -10.70
N ALA A 358 -1.42 16.35 -11.04
CA ALA A 358 -2.10 16.21 -12.33
C ALA A 358 -3.61 16.45 -12.17
N GLU A 359 -4.10 17.58 -12.67
CA GLU A 359 -5.55 17.82 -12.79
C GLU A 359 -6.22 16.70 -13.59
N ASN A 360 -7.33 16.22 -13.11
CA ASN A 360 -8.12 15.16 -13.72
C ASN A 360 -9.63 15.44 -13.55
N ASP A 361 -10.36 15.43 -14.64
CA ASP A 361 -11.81 15.72 -14.69
C ASP A 361 -12.68 14.46 -14.49
N LYS A 362 -12.08 13.30 -14.25
CA LYS A 362 -12.76 12.00 -14.07
C LYS A 362 -12.59 11.52 -12.64
N LEU A 363 -13.59 10.83 -12.14
CA LEU A 363 -13.45 10.11 -10.88
C LEU A 363 -12.87 8.73 -11.13
N LEU A 364 -11.71 8.47 -10.58
CA LEU A 364 -11.11 7.13 -10.52
C LEU A 364 -11.19 6.60 -9.09
N ILE A 365 -11.87 5.49 -8.91
CA ILE A 365 -11.84 4.76 -7.64
C ILE A 365 -10.87 3.61 -7.80
N ILE A 366 -9.91 3.49 -6.89
CA ILE A 366 -8.96 2.39 -6.88
C ILE A 366 -9.26 1.50 -5.68
N LEU A 367 -9.58 0.23 -5.94
CA LEU A 367 -9.73 -0.76 -4.88
C LEU A 367 -8.37 -1.35 -4.53
N ALA A 368 -8.00 -1.26 -3.27
CA ALA A 368 -6.74 -1.75 -2.73
C ALA A 368 -6.97 -2.69 -1.55
N GLY A 369 -6.00 -3.53 -1.25
CA GLY A 369 -6.05 -4.42 -0.11
C GLY A 369 -4.68 -4.97 0.25
N LYS A 370 -4.60 -5.80 1.27
CA LYS A 370 -3.33 -6.32 1.79
C LYS A 370 -2.54 -7.15 0.76
N TYR A 371 -3.20 -7.65 -0.29
CA TYR A 371 -2.54 -8.36 -1.38
C TYR A 371 -2.03 -7.43 -2.50
N SER A 372 -2.35 -6.11 -2.45
CA SER A 372 -1.76 -5.11 -3.32
C SER A 372 -0.31 -4.85 -2.91
N ALA A 373 0.66 -5.09 -3.81
CA ALA A 373 2.07 -5.09 -3.44
C ALA A 373 2.99 -4.47 -4.50
N SER A 374 4.14 -3.95 -4.07
CA SER A 374 5.26 -3.58 -4.97
C SER A 374 4.84 -2.57 -6.04
N ALA A 375 4.87 -2.92 -7.33
CA ALA A 375 4.47 -2.04 -8.43
C ALA A 375 2.99 -1.57 -8.32
N ALA A 376 2.10 -2.31 -7.63
CA ALA A 376 0.75 -1.84 -7.34
C ALA A 376 0.77 -0.69 -6.33
N GLU A 377 1.62 -0.77 -5.31
CA GLU A 377 1.82 0.32 -4.34
C GLU A 377 2.43 1.55 -5.02
N TRP A 378 3.30 1.34 -6.00
CA TRP A 378 3.79 2.46 -6.80
C TRP A 378 2.71 3.12 -7.66
N LEU A 379 1.76 2.36 -8.23
CA LEU A 379 0.62 2.96 -8.93
C LEU A 379 -0.24 3.79 -7.98
N LEU A 380 -0.43 3.32 -6.74
CA LEU A 380 -1.16 4.06 -5.71
C LEU A 380 -0.42 5.34 -5.29
N ASP A 381 0.91 5.31 -5.16
CA ASP A 381 1.73 6.50 -4.92
C ASP A 381 1.59 7.54 -6.06
N LEU A 382 1.61 7.10 -7.32
CA LEU A 382 1.33 7.98 -8.45
C LEU A 382 -0.08 8.56 -8.39
N ALA A 383 -1.06 7.78 -7.93
CA ALA A 383 -2.45 8.17 -7.84
C ALA A 383 -2.69 9.28 -6.80
N TYR A 384 -1.88 9.36 -5.74
CA TYR A 384 -1.90 10.48 -4.79
C TYR A 384 -1.57 11.83 -5.42
N ASN A 385 -0.92 11.86 -6.58
CA ASN A 385 -0.63 13.09 -7.32
C ASN A 385 -1.63 13.36 -8.46
N VAL A 386 -2.79 12.72 -8.43
CA VAL A 386 -3.83 12.87 -9.44
C VAL A 386 -5.13 13.33 -8.79
N GLU A 387 -5.69 14.43 -9.31
CA GLU A 387 -6.97 14.97 -8.86
C GLU A 387 -8.12 13.97 -9.08
N ASN A 388 -9.09 13.96 -8.18
CA ASN A 388 -10.27 13.11 -8.25
C ASN A 388 -9.98 11.61 -8.29
N VAL A 389 -8.97 11.17 -7.56
CA VAL A 389 -8.72 9.75 -7.25
C VAL A 389 -9.15 9.46 -5.81
N LEU A 390 -9.82 8.32 -5.61
CA LEU A 390 -10.27 7.85 -4.30
C LEU A 390 -9.82 6.40 -4.11
N ILE A 391 -9.03 6.15 -3.08
CA ILE A 391 -8.53 4.81 -2.75
C ILE A 391 -9.44 4.21 -1.67
N VAL A 392 -10.04 3.05 -1.97
CA VAL A 392 -11.01 2.37 -1.10
C VAL A 392 -10.55 0.94 -0.83
N GLY A 393 -10.58 0.52 0.43
CA GLY A 393 -10.23 -0.83 0.82
C GLY A 393 -9.41 -0.91 2.09
N GLU A 394 -8.31 -1.63 2.06
CA GLU A 394 -7.40 -1.84 3.17
C GLU A 394 -6.01 -1.28 2.87
N ASN A 395 -5.16 -1.21 3.91
CA ASN A 395 -3.75 -0.94 3.70
C ASN A 395 -3.09 -2.04 2.85
N THR A 396 -2.14 -1.63 2.02
CA THR A 396 -1.41 -2.54 1.12
C THR A 396 -0.37 -3.40 1.83
N LEU A 397 0.43 -4.20 1.11
CA LEU A 397 1.44 -5.09 1.70
C LEU A 397 2.51 -4.32 2.48
N GLY A 398 3.04 -3.23 1.93
CA GLY A 398 4.23 -2.56 2.44
C GLY A 398 5.51 -3.25 2.00
N GLY A 399 5.63 -3.55 0.71
CA GLY A 399 6.84 -4.10 0.11
C GLY A 399 7.37 -3.15 -0.94
N THR A 400 8.10 -2.10 -0.52
CA THR A 400 8.43 -0.98 -1.39
C THR A 400 9.90 -0.57 -1.35
N ILE A 401 10.63 -0.87 -0.27
CA ILE A 401 12.03 -0.46 -0.09
C ILE A 401 12.97 -1.13 -1.09
N GLY A 402 12.83 -2.42 -1.27
CA GLY A 402 13.66 -3.19 -2.20
C GLY A 402 12.94 -3.52 -3.50
N GLY A 403 13.53 -4.42 -4.25
CA GLY A 403 12.91 -5.10 -5.39
C GLY A 403 13.05 -6.60 -5.22
N SER A 404 12.48 -7.40 -6.13
CA SER A 404 12.56 -8.86 -6.08
C SER A 404 13.59 -9.39 -7.07
N SER A 405 14.64 -10.01 -6.56
CA SER A 405 15.60 -10.82 -7.33
C SER A 405 16.12 -11.95 -6.46
N LYS A 406 16.09 -13.16 -7.00
CA LYS A 406 16.35 -14.37 -6.23
C LYS A 406 17.75 -14.90 -6.45
N ILE A 407 18.39 -15.33 -5.37
CA ILE A 407 19.58 -16.16 -5.37
C ILE A 407 19.27 -17.52 -4.76
N SER A 408 20.11 -18.51 -5.02
CA SER A 408 20.03 -19.85 -4.40
C SER A 408 21.30 -20.14 -3.62
N LEU A 409 21.17 -20.50 -2.36
CA LEU A 409 22.33 -20.86 -1.53
C LEU A 409 22.92 -22.19 -2.03
N PRO A 410 24.26 -22.28 -2.13
CA PRO A 410 24.91 -23.38 -2.86
C PRO A 410 24.71 -24.78 -2.23
N ASN A 411 24.61 -24.88 -0.91
CA ASN A 411 24.51 -26.17 -0.23
C ASN A 411 23.10 -26.52 0.22
N SER A 412 22.36 -25.57 0.80
CA SER A 412 20.99 -25.79 1.28
C SER A 412 19.95 -25.70 0.18
N ALA A 413 20.28 -25.07 -0.95
CA ALA A 413 19.35 -24.67 -1.98
C ALA A 413 18.21 -23.73 -1.48
N CYS A 414 18.38 -23.09 -0.31
CA CYS A 414 17.48 -22.04 0.15
C CYS A 414 17.43 -20.92 -0.89
N GLN A 415 16.23 -20.55 -1.30
CA GLN A 415 16.02 -19.41 -2.17
C GLN A 415 15.87 -18.14 -1.33
N VAL A 416 16.69 -17.13 -1.62
CA VAL A 416 16.65 -15.85 -0.90
C VAL A 416 16.34 -14.74 -1.90
N ASP A 417 15.34 -13.94 -1.60
CA ASP A 417 14.95 -12.78 -2.38
C ASP A 417 15.63 -11.54 -1.79
N ILE A 418 16.69 -11.05 -2.45
CA ILE A 418 17.57 -9.97 -1.96
C ILE A 418 17.46 -8.68 -2.78
N GLY A 419 16.49 -8.61 -3.68
CA GLY A 419 16.30 -7.40 -4.47
C GLY A 419 17.31 -7.20 -5.61
N SER A 420 17.33 -6.02 -6.22
CA SER A 420 17.95 -5.74 -7.50
C SER A 420 18.96 -4.58 -7.50
N GLY A 421 19.56 -4.26 -6.36
CA GLY A 421 20.55 -3.18 -6.25
C GLY A 421 19.96 -1.77 -6.24
N HIS A 422 18.67 -1.64 -5.96
CA HIS A 422 17.97 -0.36 -5.80
C HIS A 422 17.41 -0.23 -4.39
N LEU A 423 17.42 1.00 -3.89
CA LEU A 423 16.70 1.44 -2.68
C LEU A 423 15.57 2.36 -3.11
N SER A 424 14.36 2.10 -2.65
CA SER A 424 13.21 2.98 -2.84
C SER A 424 12.80 3.55 -1.50
N LEU A 425 12.65 4.86 -1.42
CA LEU A 425 12.22 5.56 -0.21
C LEU A 425 10.91 6.28 -0.49
N PHE A 426 9.97 6.16 0.43
CA PHE A 426 8.71 6.88 0.45
C PHE A 426 8.71 7.88 1.61
N PRO A 427 7.86 8.93 1.57
CA PRO A 427 7.64 9.78 2.72
C PRO A 427 7.20 8.95 3.92
N GLU A 428 7.87 9.11 5.05
CA GLU A 428 7.49 8.49 6.33
C GLU A 428 6.45 9.37 7.03
N GLU A 429 5.31 9.59 6.39
CA GLU A 429 4.22 10.36 6.96
C GLU A 429 3.16 9.46 7.57
N GLU A 430 2.68 9.83 8.76
CA GLU A 430 1.60 9.11 9.41
C GLU A 430 0.35 9.11 8.52
N GLY A 431 -0.17 7.91 8.26
CA GLY A 431 -1.38 7.74 7.45
C GLY A 431 -1.17 7.75 5.94
N TYR A 432 0.09 7.73 5.44
CA TYR A 432 0.41 7.57 4.04
C TYR A 432 0.93 6.17 3.71
N MET A 433 2.23 5.94 3.85
CA MET A 433 2.87 4.66 3.54
C MET A 433 3.97 4.35 4.54
N GLU A 434 4.09 3.06 4.90
CA GLU A 434 5.17 2.56 5.74
C GLU A 434 5.53 1.14 5.30
N GLU A 435 6.81 0.80 5.30
CA GLU A 435 7.27 -0.56 4.98
C GLU A 435 6.67 -1.58 5.95
N LEU A 436 6.26 -2.75 5.46
CA LEU A 436 5.53 -3.81 6.17
C LEU A 436 4.11 -3.43 6.66
N ARG A 437 3.73 -2.17 6.58
CA ARG A 437 2.40 -1.66 6.91
C ARG A 437 1.57 -1.37 5.65
N GLY A 438 2.22 -0.80 4.64
CA GLY A 438 1.63 -0.46 3.36
C GLY A 438 1.05 0.95 3.28
N LEU A 439 0.53 1.29 2.10
CA LEU A 439 -0.17 2.54 1.83
C LEU A 439 -1.60 2.47 2.37
N TYR A 440 -2.06 3.55 2.99
CA TYR A 440 -3.39 3.67 3.58
C TYR A 440 -4.43 4.10 2.55
N PRO A 441 -5.63 3.52 2.59
CA PRO A 441 -6.75 3.99 1.77
C PRO A 441 -7.34 5.30 2.33
N ASP A 442 -8.11 6.00 1.49
CA ASP A 442 -8.90 7.16 1.92
C ASP A 442 -10.17 6.74 2.65
N ILE A 443 -10.73 5.60 2.23
CA ILE A 443 -11.90 4.97 2.86
C ILE A 443 -11.55 3.52 3.20
N TRP A 444 -11.61 3.19 4.49
CA TRP A 444 -11.29 1.87 5.03
C TRP A 444 -12.50 0.96 4.99
N VAL A 445 -12.43 -0.10 4.21
CA VAL A 445 -13.43 -1.18 4.20
C VAL A 445 -12.70 -2.52 4.04
N PRO A 446 -13.24 -3.63 4.56
CA PRO A 446 -12.69 -4.94 4.24
C PRO A 446 -12.59 -5.12 2.73
N ALA A 447 -11.42 -5.51 2.22
CA ALA A 447 -11.16 -5.57 0.79
C ALA A 447 -12.18 -6.47 0.05
N GLY A 448 -12.64 -7.54 0.69
CA GLY A 448 -13.66 -8.43 0.13
C GLY A 448 -15.03 -7.78 -0.05
N GLU A 449 -15.32 -6.68 0.66
CA GLU A 449 -16.61 -5.97 0.59
C GLU A 449 -16.57 -4.72 -0.31
N ALA A 450 -15.38 -4.25 -0.67
CA ALA A 450 -15.21 -2.99 -1.40
C ALA A 450 -15.97 -2.94 -2.72
N GLU A 451 -16.03 -4.06 -3.45
CA GLU A 451 -16.75 -4.17 -4.72
C GLU A 451 -18.25 -3.94 -4.58
N ASP A 452 -18.86 -4.39 -3.47
CA ASP A 452 -20.29 -4.22 -3.19
C ASP A 452 -20.60 -2.86 -2.55
N LEU A 453 -19.69 -2.33 -1.73
CA LEU A 453 -19.90 -1.07 -1.00
C LEU A 453 -19.71 0.16 -1.86
N VAL A 454 -18.75 0.15 -2.79
CA VAL A 454 -18.47 1.32 -3.66
C VAL A 454 -19.66 1.71 -4.54
N PRO A 455 -20.36 0.80 -5.24
CA PRO A 455 -21.58 1.16 -5.97
C PRO A 455 -22.68 1.77 -5.09
N ARG A 456 -22.89 1.23 -3.88
CA ARG A 456 -23.86 1.77 -2.91
C ARG A 456 -23.48 3.17 -2.43
N PHE A 457 -22.19 3.38 -2.16
CA PHE A 457 -21.64 4.70 -1.82
C PHE A 457 -21.90 5.72 -2.92
N LEU A 458 -21.60 5.40 -4.17
CA LEU A 458 -21.84 6.29 -5.31
C LEU A 458 -23.34 6.56 -5.53
N GLU A 459 -24.20 5.58 -5.26
CA GLU A 459 -25.66 5.73 -5.32
C GLU A 459 -26.18 6.63 -4.19
N HIS A 460 -25.70 6.39 -2.94
CA HIS A 460 -26.07 7.19 -1.76
C HIS A 460 -25.80 8.67 -1.97
N TYR A 461 -24.62 9.00 -2.50
CA TYR A 461 -24.24 10.39 -2.77
C TYR A 461 -24.72 10.94 -4.12
N GLY A 462 -25.49 10.17 -4.88
CA GLY A 462 -26.06 10.59 -6.16
C GLY A 462 -25.06 10.88 -7.26
N VAL A 463 -23.79 10.49 -7.10
CA VAL A 463 -22.69 10.76 -8.03
C VAL A 463 -22.98 10.17 -9.41
N ARG A 464 -23.56 8.98 -9.45
CA ARG A 464 -23.97 8.28 -10.67
C ARG A 464 -25.00 9.07 -11.47
N LYS A 465 -25.99 9.72 -10.80
CA LYS A 465 -27.07 10.49 -11.43
C LYS A 465 -26.67 11.91 -11.80
N ALA A 466 -25.88 12.59 -10.97
CA ALA A 466 -25.53 14.00 -11.15
C ALA A 466 -24.64 14.25 -12.37
N LYS A 467 -23.64 13.39 -12.64
CA LYS A 467 -22.73 13.54 -13.80
C LYS A 467 -23.41 13.23 -15.13
N ILE A 468 -24.35 12.28 -15.19
CA ILE A 468 -25.12 11.97 -16.40
C ILE A 468 -26.00 13.18 -16.78
N ILE A 469 -26.61 13.87 -15.82
CA ILE A 469 -27.43 15.06 -16.07
C ILE A 469 -26.56 16.22 -16.60
N LYS A 470 -25.38 16.48 -16.04
CA LYS A 470 -24.47 17.52 -16.53
C LYS A 470 -23.98 17.26 -17.96
N ILE A 471 -23.62 16.04 -18.30
CA ILE A 471 -23.18 15.66 -19.66
C ILE A 471 -24.34 15.81 -20.66
N SER A 472 -25.56 15.42 -20.30
CA SER A 472 -26.72 15.61 -21.19
C SER A 472 -27.06 17.07 -21.45
N TRP A 473 -26.82 17.95 -20.47
CA TRP A 473 -27.01 19.41 -20.64
C TRP A 473 -25.92 20.01 -21.54
N ILE A 474 -24.67 19.65 -21.36
CA ILE A 474 -23.56 20.13 -22.20
C ILE A 474 -23.72 19.66 -23.64
N SER A 475 -24.16 18.43 -23.89
CA SER A 475 -24.42 17.94 -25.25
C SER A 475 -25.62 18.63 -25.92
N LYS A 476 -26.62 19.04 -25.14
CA LYS A 476 -27.74 19.84 -25.68
C LYS A 476 -27.33 21.28 -25.99
N PHE A 477 -26.49 21.92 -25.17
CA PHE A 477 -25.99 23.27 -25.46
C PHE A 477 -25.05 23.31 -26.65
N LEU A 478 -24.19 22.30 -26.84
CA LEU A 478 -23.33 22.20 -28.04
C LEU A 478 -24.10 21.91 -29.32
N LYS A 479 -25.27 21.26 -29.28
CA LYS A 479 -26.15 21.07 -30.46
C LYS A 479 -26.94 22.29 -30.86
N ILE A 480 -27.11 23.29 -29.98
CA ILE A 480 -27.85 24.52 -30.26
C ILE A 480 -26.97 25.63 -30.89
N HIS A 481 -25.64 25.46 -30.86
CA HIS A 481 -24.69 26.44 -31.45
C HIS A 481 -24.09 25.97 -32.79
N LEU A 482 -24.63 24.94 -33.42
CA LEU A 482 -24.21 24.40 -34.73
C LEU A 482 -25.37 24.31 -35.74
N ILE A 483 -26.38 25.22 -35.62
CA ILE A 483 -27.39 25.45 -36.67
C ILE A 483 -27.37 26.97 -37.00
#